data_a99e7ee180007015b0b4dc1e667be447
#
_entry.id   a99e7ee180007015b0b4dc1e667be447
#
_cell.length_a   1.000
_cell.length_b   1.000
_cell.length_c   1.000
_cell.angle_alpha   90.00
_cell.angle_beta   90.00
_cell.angle_gamma   90.00
#
_symmetry.space_group_name_H-M   'P 1'
#
loop_
_entity.id
_entity.type
_entity.pdbx_description
1 polymer ?
#
loop_
_entity_poly.entity_id
_entity_poly.type
_entity_poly.pdbx_seq_one_letter_code
_entity_poly.pdbx_strand_id
1 'polypeptide(L)'
;GAATAAGVLAPQEEAVIQNVFDLESRLVPSAMTPRENIVFFTLDDPEEEVRVKISSVPYNRFLICDKDLDHIIGYVDSMHILRQVLNNKPISFKEPGVVQTCPFIPDSLTLSEVLDVFQRSRADFAVILNEYALVVGVITINDVMSTVMGELVVNADELQIVEREDGTWLVDGSTPIDDLEHALDIDEFPEDTTYETVAGFMMYMLRKIPKR
;
A
#
# COMPACT_ATOMS: atom_id res chain seq x y z
N GLY A 1 0.55 -25.33 25.04
CA GLY A 1 1.25 -26.47 24.48
C GLY A 1 2.59 -26.71 25.16
N ALA A 2 3.36 -27.71 24.73
CA ALA A 2 4.64 -28.07 25.35
C ALA A 2 5.67 -26.92 25.31
N ALA A 3 5.67 -26.10 24.26
CA ALA A 3 6.56 -24.96 24.12
C ALA A 3 6.24 -23.85 25.14
N THR A 4 4.96 -23.59 25.39
CA THR A 4 4.53 -22.62 26.41
C THR A 4 4.82 -23.14 27.81
N ALA A 5 4.60 -24.42 28.05
CA ALA A 5 4.90 -25.07 29.34
C ALA A 5 6.41 -25.07 29.63
N ALA A 6 7.25 -25.09 28.62
CA ALA A 6 8.70 -24.98 28.74
C ALA A 6 9.20 -23.52 28.83
N GLY A 7 8.32 -22.51 28.75
CA GLY A 7 8.67 -21.09 28.77
C GLY A 7 9.44 -20.63 27.51
N VAL A 8 9.25 -21.33 26.39
CA VAL A 8 10.01 -21.10 25.15
C VAL A 8 9.42 -19.97 24.30
N LEU A 9 8.07 -19.72 24.41
CA LEU A 9 7.40 -18.68 23.65
C LEU A 9 7.38 -17.36 24.43
N ALA A 10 7.85 -16.28 23.79
CA ALA A 10 7.68 -14.94 24.29
C ALA A 10 6.20 -14.52 24.21
N PRO A 11 5.72 -13.59 25.07
CA PRO A 11 4.34 -13.09 25.02
C PRO A 11 3.93 -12.54 23.65
N GLN A 12 4.85 -11.96 22.89
CA GLN A 12 4.63 -11.48 21.52
C GLN A 12 4.37 -12.63 20.54
N GLU A 13 5.07 -13.75 20.69
CA GLU A 13 4.86 -14.94 19.86
C GLU A 13 3.49 -15.58 20.13
N GLU A 14 3.05 -15.61 21.39
CA GLU A 14 1.70 -16.06 21.75
C GLU A 14 0.63 -15.14 21.15
N ALA A 15 0.84 -13.82 21.17
CA ALA A 15 -0.07 -12.86 20.58
C ALA A 15 -0.18 -13.05 19.07
N VAL A 16 0.92 -13.28 18.36
CA VAL A 16 0.91 -13.56 16.92
C VAL A 16 0.13 -14.84 16.62
N ILE A 17 0.34 -15.91 17.37
CA ILE A 17 -0.38 -17.17 17.19
C ILE A 17 -1.89 -16.96 17.43
N GLN A 18 -2.27 -16.23 18.45
CA GLN A 18 -3.67 -15.91 18.73
C GLN A 18 -4.27 -15.09 17.58
N ASN A 19 -3.55 -14.08 17.06
CA ASN A 19 -3.99 -13.26 15.93
C ASN A 19 -4.18 -14.09 14.65
N VAL A 20 -3.36 -15.12 14.42
CA VAL A 20 -3.55 -16.06 13.30
C VAL A 20 -4.87 -16.82 13.44
N PHE A 21 -5.20 -17.32 14.63
CA PHE A 21 -6.48 -17.98 14.87
C PHE A 21 -7.66 -17.02 14.70
N ASP A 22 -7.49 -15.76 15.09
CA ASP A 22 -8.54 -14.74 14.98
C ASP A 22 -8.90 -14.40 13.53
N LEU A 23 -8.04 -14.70 12.55
CA LEU A 23 -8.32 -14.50 11.12
C LEU A 23 -9.57 -15.27 10.64
N GLU A 24 -9.89 -16.40 11.25
CA GLU A 24 -11.08 -17.19 10.93
C GLU A 24 -12.39 -16.55 11.43
N SER A 25 -12.32 -15.65 12.37
CA SER A 25 -13.50 -14.98 12.97
C SER A 25 -13.59 -13.49 12.65
N ARG A 26 -12.49 -12.84 12.31
CA ARG A 26 -12.49 -11.42 11.97
C ARG A 26 -12.98 -11.20 10.54
N LEU A 27 -13.93 -10.29 10.39
CA LEU A 27 -14.46 -9.92 9.09
C LEU A 27 -13.61 -8.85 8.42
N VAL A 28 -13.66 -8.83 7.10
CA VAL A 28 -12.93 -7.89 6.22
C VAL A 28 -13.01 -6.43 6.69
N PRO A 29 -14.15 -5.88 7.11
CA PRO A 29 -14.22 -4.48 7.55
C PRO A 29 -13.28 -4.10 8.68
N SER A 30 -12.85 -5.09 9.49
CA SER A 30 -11.92 -4.85 10.60
C SER A 30 -10.48 -4.52 10.17
N ALA A 31 -10.11 -4.79 8.92
CA ALA A 31 -8.75 -4.61 8.41
C ALA A 31 -8.69 -3.80 7.10
N MET A 32 -9.82 -3.55 6.44
CA MET A 32 -9.87 -2.81 5.17
C MET A 32 -9.61 -1.32 5.36
N THR A 33 -9.18 -0.68 4.28
CA THR A 33 -9.28 0.77 4.13
C THR A 33 -10.70 1.11 3.72
N PRO A 34 -11.44 1.90 4.51
CA PRO A 34 -12.84 2.23 4.20
C PRO A 34 -12.95 3.16 2.98
N ARG A 35 -14.11 3.15 2.33
CA ARG A 35 -14.39 3.90 1.10
C ARG A 35 -13.97 5.36 1.16
N GLU A 36 -14.26 6.05 2.25
CA GLU A 36 -13.95 7.46 2.43
C GLU A 36 -12.45 7.78 2.44
N ASN A 37 -11.61 6.79 2.70
CA ASN A 37 -10.15 6.93 2.72
C ASN A 37 -9.48 6.39 1.44
N ILE A 38 -10.25 5.89 0.48
CA ILE A 38 -9.70 5.40 -0.78
C ILE A 38 -9.23 6.56 -1.63
N VAL A 39 -7.96 6.52 -2.04
CA VAL A 39 -7.44 7.43 -3.06
C VAL A 39 -7.53 6.74 -4.41
N PHE A 40 -8.14 7.41 -5.37
CA PHE A 40 -8.34 6.89 -6.71
C PHE A 40 -8.11 7.96 -7.77
N PHE A 41 -7.89 7.50 -9.00
CA PHE A 41 -7.80 8.33 -10.19
C PHE A 41 -8.89 7.92 -11.17
N THR A 42 -9.25 8.85 -12.04
CA THR A 42 -10.05 8.55 -13.21
C THR A 42 -9.15 8.45 -14.44
N LEU A 43 -9.66 7.84 -15.52
CA LEU A 43 -8.90 7.70 -16.78
C LEU A 43 -8.49 9.03 -17.40
N ASP A 44 -9.25 10.07 -17.12
CA ASP A 44 -9.09 11.39 -17.74
C ASP A 44 -8.51 12.45 -16.77
N ASP A 45 -8.07 12.03 -15.58
CA ASP A 45 -7.42 12.94 -14.64
C ASP A 45 -6.17 13.56 -15.28
N PRO A 46 -5.98 14.89 -15.18
CA PRO A 46 -4.77 15.54 -15.64
C PRO A 46 -3.52 15.00 -14.93
N GLU A 47 -2.43 14.89 -15.68
CA GLU A 47 -1.17 14.37 -15.15
C GLU A 47 -0.71 15.11 -13.88
N GLU A 48 -0.91 16.41 -13.82
CA GLU A 48 -0.54 17.24 -12.68
C GLU A 48 -1.33 16.87 -11.42
N GLU A 49 -2.63 16.60 -11.54
CA GLU A 49 -3.45 16.16 -10.41
C GLU A 49 -3.03 14.79 -9.90
N VAL A 50 -2.65 13.89 -10.81
CA VAL A 50 -2.11 12.57 -10.45
C VAL A 50 -0.81 12.73 -9.66
N ARG A 51 0.11 13.59 -10.10
CA ARG A 51 1.37 13.88 -9.42
C ARG A 51 1.14 14.40 -8.00
N VAL A 52 0.25 15.38 -7.84
CA VAL A 52 -0.08 15.97 -6.54
C VAL A 52 -0.64 14.92 -5.60
N LYS A 53 -1.60 14.12 -6.05
CA LYS A 53 -2.20 13.06 -5.22
C LYS A 53 -1.17 12.03 -4.77
N ILE A 54 -0.32 11.54 -5.67
CA ILE A 54 0.70 10.55 -5.33
C ILE A 54 1.73 11.11 -4.34
N SER A 55 2.07 12.39 -4.47
CA SER A 55 3.04 13.06 -3.59
C SER A 55 2.51 13.29 -2.18
N SER A 56 1.19 13.31 -2.00
CA SER A 56 0.54 13.69 -0.74
C SER A 56 0.02 12.51 0.09
N VAL A 57 0.16 11.28 -0.37
CA VAL A 57 -0.38 10.10 0.32
C VAL A 57 0.61 8.94 0.35
N PRO A 58 0.71 8.21 1.49
CA PRO A 58 1.65 7.11 1.67
C PRO A 58 1.12 5.78 1.12
N TYR A 59 0.48 5.77 -0.04
CA TYR A 59 -0.08 4.56 -0.62
C TYR A 59 0.73 4.08 -1.82
N ASN A 60 0.84 2.76 -1.98
CA ASN A 60 1.50 2.11 -3.11
C ASN A 60 0.56 1.82 -4.26
N ARG A 61 -0.74 1.75 -4.00
CA ARG A 61 -1.75 1.33 -4.96
C ARG A 61 -2.90 2.29 -4.98
N PHE A 62 -3.33 2.59 -6.20
CA PHE A 62 -4.40 3.54 -6.46
C PHE A 62 -5.43 2.89 -7.37
N LEU A 63 -6.69 2.94 -6.99
CA LEU A 63 -7.76 2.51 -7.87
C LEU A 63 -7.88 3.42 -9.08
N ILE A 64 -8.17 2.84 -10.21
CA ILE A 64 -8.50 3.53 -11.45
C ILE A 64 -9.97 3.31 -11.74
N CYS A 65 -10.70 4.40 -11.90
CA CYS A 65 -12.15 4.41 -12.12
C CYS A 65 -12.48 5.07 -13.45
N ASP A 66 -13.63 4.73 -14.01
CA ASP A 66 -14.13 5.42 -15.21
C ASP A 66 -14.64 6.82 -14.84
N LYS A 67 -15.37 7.00 -13.75
CA LYS A 67 -15.86 8.32 -13.28
C LYS A 67 -15.80 8.42 -11.77
N ASP A 68 -16.21 7.38 -11.07
CA ASP A 68 -16.33 7.33 -9.63
C ASP A 68 -15.98 5.92 -9.10
N LEU A 69 -15.98 5.76 -7.79
CA LEU A 69 -15.66 4.50 -7.12
C LEU A 69 -16.65 3.36 -7.40
N ASP A 70 -17.81 3.63 -7.97
CA ASP A 70 -18.78 2.60 -8.34
C ASP A 70 -18.54 2.05 -9.77
N HIS A 71 -17.54 2.60 -10.47
CA HIS A 71 -17.12 2.20 -11.82
C HIS A 71 -15.61 1.93 -11.85
N ILE A 72 -15.16 0.95 -11.08
CA ILE A 72 -13.75 0.59 -10.97
C ILE A 72 -13.31 -0.23 -12.18
N ILE A 73 -12.22 0.20 -12.82
CA ILE A 73 -11.56 -0.51 -13.92
C ILE A 73 -10.50 -1.47 -13.40
N GLY A 74 -9.74 -1.05 -12.40
CA GLY A 74 -8.67 -1.81 -11.79
C GLY A 74 -7.83 -0.93 -10.87
N TYR A 75 -6.55 -1.24 -10.76
CA TYR A 75 -5.62 -0.45 -9.97
C TYR A 75 -4.28 -0.28 -10.69
N VAL A 76 -3.53 0.72 -10.25
CA VAL A 76 -2.16 0.97 -10.69
C VAL A 76 -1.22 0.99 -9.48
N ASP A 77 -0.03 0.48 -9.68
CA ASP A 77 1.05 0.55 -8.71
C ASP A 77 1.83 1.86 -8.87
N SER A 78 2.13 2.54 -7.76
CA SER A 78 2.88 3.79 -7.76
C SER A 78 4.26 3.65 -8.41
N MET A 79 4.90 2.49 -8.29
CA MET A 79 6.18 2.21 -8.94
C MET A 79 6.08 2.22 -10.46
N HIS A 80 4.93 1.81 -11.02
CA HIS A 80 4.71 1.90 -12.47
C HIS A 80 4.67 3.35 -12.94
N ILE A 81 3.96 4.20 -12.20
CA ILE A 81 3.89 5.64 -12.49
C ILE A 81 5.28 6.28 -12.37
N LEU A 82 6.03 5.94 -11.32
CA LEU A 82 7.39 6.42 -11.15
C LEU A 82 8.30 6.03 -12.32
N ARG A 83 8.20 4.81 -12.83
CA ARG A 83 8.94 4.37 -14.02
C ARG A 83 8.60 5.19 -15.27
N GLN A 84 7.33 5.51 -15.48
CA GLN A 84 6.92 6.37 -16.59
C GLN A 84 7.58 7.74 -16.47
N VAL A 85 7.57 8.34 -15.28
CA VAL A 85 8.22 9.64 -15.02
C VAL A 85 9.72 9.58 -15.25
N LEU A 86 10.41 8.56 -14.73
CA LEU A 86 11.86 8.39 -14.88
C LEU A 86 12.27 8.18 -16.35
N ASN A 87 11.43 7.55 -17.15
CA ASN A 87 11.67 7.34 -18.57
C ASN A 87 11.19 8.51 -19.45
N ASN A 88 10.84 9.64 -18.86
CA ASN A 88 10.28 10.81 -19.53
C ASN A 88 9.02 10.50 -20.37
N LYS A 89 8.26 9.51 -19.96
CA LYS A 89 6.97 9.19 -20.56
C LYS A 89 5.85 9.94 -19.85
N PRO A 90 4.78 10.31 -20.55
CA PRO A 90 3.60 10.88 -19.89
C PRO A 90 2.94 9.85 -18.99
N ILE A 91 2.36 10.29 -17.87
CA ILE A 91 1.55 9.45 -17.01
C ILE A 91 0.22 9.20 -17.74
N SER A 92 -0.05 7.95 -18.09
CA SER A 92 -1.28 7.53 -18.75
C SER A 92 -1.74 6.19 -18.17
N PHE A 93 -3.06 6.09 -17.95
CA PHE A 93 -3.72 4.85 -17.51
C PHE A 93 -4.39 4.10 -18.67
N LYS A 94 -4.31 4.64 -19.89
CA LYS A 94 -4.98 4.09 -21.08
C LYS A 94 -4.14 3.07 -21.84
N GLU A 95 -2.84 3.01 -21.56
CA GLU A 95 -1.94 2.04 -22.22
C GLU A 95 -2.23 0.61 -21.72
N PRO A 96 -2.21 -0.39 -22.62
CA PRO A 96 -2.38 -1.78 -22.24
C PRO A 96 -1.38 -2.23 -21.17
N GLY A 97 -1.85 -2.93 -20.14
CA GLY A 97 -1.02 -3.48 -19.08
C GLY A 97 -0.67 -2.52 -17.95
N VAL A 98 -1.05 -1.24 -18.04
CA VAL A 98 -0.84 -0.26 -16.96
C VAL A 98 -1.82 -0.49 -15.82
N VAL A 99 -3.10 -0.56 -16.13
CA VAL A 99 -4.14 -0.87 -15.14
C VAL A 99 -4.26 -2.37 -14.98
N GLN A 100 -4.07 -2.84 -13.77
CA GLN A 100 -4.16 -4.25 -13.42
C GLN A 100 -5.55 -4.57 -12.86
N THR A 101 -6.04 -5.77 -13.12
CA THR A 101 -7.29 -6.26 -12.55
C THR A 101 -7.09 -6.72 -11.11
N CYS A 102 -8.12 -6.61 -10.30
CA CYS A 102 -8.14 -7.12 -8.93
C CYS A 102 -9.46 -7.84 -8.65
N PRO A 103 -9.49 -8.78 -7.71
CA PRO A 103 -10.73 -9.42 -7.30
C PRO A 103 -11.65 -8.43 -6.58
N PHE A 104 -12.96 -8.68 -6.72
CA PHE A 104 -14.02 -8.05 -5.96
C PHE A 104 -14.55 -9.08 -4.96
N ILE A 105 -14.58 -8.73 -3.69
CA ILE A 105 -14.98 -9.63 -2.63
C ILE A 105 -16.09 -9.02 -1.77
N PRO A 106 -17.01 -9.83 -1.22
CA PRO A 106 -18.02 -9.33 -0.30
C PRO A 106 -17.44 -8.97 1.06
N ASP A 107 -18.03 -7.98 1.72
CA ASP A 107 -17.64 -7.52 3.06
C ASP A 107 -17.94 -8.54 4.17
N SER A 108 -18.69 -9.59 3.85
CA SER A 108 -19.02 -10.68 4.78
C SER A 108 -17.93 -11.75 4.91
N LEU A 109 -16.86 -11.70 4.11
CA LEU A 109 -15.76 -12.64 4.23
C LEU A 109 -14.97 -12.44 5.51
N THR A 110 -14.42 -13.52 6.04
CA THR A 110 -13.38 -13.48 7.06
C THR A 110 -12.02 -13.13 6.46
N LEU A 111 -11.09 -12.70 7.28
CA LEU A 111 -9.71 -12.44 6.81
C LEU A 111 -9.02 -13.71 6.31
N SER A 112 -9.33 -14.86 6.89
CA SER A 112 -8.86 -16.17 6.39
C SER A 112 -9.38 -16.46 4.99
N GLU A 113 -10.66 -16.20 4.73
CA GLU A 113 -11.26 -16.38 3.39
C GLU A 113 -10.67 -15.39 2.36
N VAL A 114 -10.33 -14.17 2.79
CA VAL A 114 -9.62 -13.21 1.92
C VAL A 114 -8.27 -13.73 1.50
N LEU A 115 -7.48 -14.32 2.40
CA LEU A 115 -6.19 -14.93 2.06
C LEU A 115 -6.37 -16.05 1.04
N ASP A 116 -7.42 -16.87 1.16
CA ASP A 116 -7.74 -17.91 0.16
C ASP A 116 -8.05 -17.30 -1.20
N VAL A 117 -8.77 -16.19 -1.26
CA VAL A 117 -9.03 -15.47 -2.52
C VAL A 117 -7.73 -14.97 -3.12
N PHE A 118 -6.86 -14.33 -2.33
CA PHE A 118 -5.57 -13.84 -2.80
C PHE A 118 -4.69 -14.97 -3.35
N GLN A 119 -4.64 -16.10 -2.67
CA GLN A 119 -3.87 -17.26 -3.11
C GLN A 119 -4.40 -17.81 -4.43
N ARG A 120 -5.69 -18.01 -4.55
CA ARG A 120 -6.33 -18.57 -5.76
C ARG A 120 -6.25 -17.66 -6.97
N SER A 121 -6.44 -16.36 -6.77
CA SER A 121 -6.40 -15.35 -7.84
C SER A 121 -5.00 -14.80 -8.10
N ARG A 122 -3.99 -15.19 -7.30
CA ARG A 122 -2.63 -14.64 -7.34
C ARG A 122 -2.62 -13.12 -7.25
N ALA A 123 -3.54 -12.58 -6.46
CA ALA A 123 -3.67 -11.18 -6.18
C ALA A 123 -3.20 -10.86 -4.75
N ASP A 124 -2.91 -9.62 -4.49
CA ASP A 124 -2.55 -9.11 -3.18
C ASP A 124 -3.33 -7.83 -2.81
N PHE A 125 -4.30 -7.49 -3.65
CA PHE A 125 -5.18 -6.33 -3.51
C PHE A 125 -6.58 -6.70 -3.97
N ALA A 126 -7.62 -6.29 -3.22
CA ALA A 126 -9.01 -6.55 -3.55
C ALA A 126 -9.91 -5.35 -3.23
N VAL A 127 -10.97 -5.21 -4.00
CA VAL A 127 -12.06 -4.27 -3.77
C VAL A 127 -13.17 -4.97 -3.01
N ILE A 128 -13.71 -4.30 -2.00
CA ILE A 128 -14.73 -4.86 -1.12
C ILE A 128 -16.09 -4.24 -1.45
N LEU A 129 -17.06 -5.11 -1.66
CA LEU A 129 -18.44 -4.74 -1.98
C LEU A 129 -19.38 -5.13 -0.84
N ASN A 130 -20.41 -4.33 -0.62
CA ASN A 130 -21.53 -4.70 0.24
C ASN A 130 -22.58 -5.53 -0.53
N GLU A 131 -23.69 -5.86 0.13
CA GLU A 131 -24.82 -6.62 -0.44
C GLU A 131 -25.51 -5.92 -1.62
N TYR A 132 -25.35 -4.63 -1.77
CA TYR A 132 -25.88 -3.83 -2.88
C TYR A 132 -24.87 -3.64 -4.03
N ALA A 133 -23.75 -4.36 -3.99
CA ALA A 133 -22.66 -4.25 -4.93
C ALA A 133 -22.00 -2.84 -4.96
N LEU A 134 -22.08 -2.09 -3.87
CA LEU A 134 -21.41 -0.82 -3.70
C LEU A 134 -20.04 -1.04 -3.07
N VAL A 135 -19.06 -0.28 -3.51
CA VAL A 135 -17.70 -0.30 -2.95
C VAL A 135 -17.73 0.28 -1.55
N VAL A 136 -17.29 -0.51 -0.57
CA VAL A 136 -17.20 -0.10 0.84
C VAL A 136 -15.77 0.02 1.33
N GLY A 137 -14.80 -0.53 0.61
CA GLY A 137 -13.41 -0.46 0.98
C GLY A 137 -12.48 -1.19 0.01
N VAL A 138 -11.22 -1.21 0.35
CA VAL A 138 -10.17 -2.00 -0.27
C VAL A 138 -9.36 -2.71 0.79
N ILE A 139 -8.74 -3.82 0.44
CA ILE A 139 -7.86 -4.57 1.32
C ILE A 139 -6.65 -5.09 0.57
N THR A 140 -5.49 -5.03 1.21
CA THR A 140 -4.24 -5.61 0.72
C THR A 140 -3.82 -6.79 1.57
N ILE A 141 -2.90 -7.60 1.05
CA ILE A 141 -2.29 -8.66 1.87
C ILE A 141 -1.56 -8.07 3.08
N ASN A 142 -0.97 -6.89 2.95
CA ASN A 142 -0.30 -6.21 4.06
C ASN A 142 -1.29 -5.81 5.17
N ASP A 143 -2.51 -5.42 4.83
CA ASP A 143 -3.55 -5.13 5.81
C ASP A 143 -3.88 -6.38 6.66
N VAL A 144 -3.99 -7.54 6.03
CA VAL A 144 -4.22 -8.81 6.73
C VAL A 144 -3.02 -9.18 7.58
N MET A 145 -1.80 -9.07 7.03
CA MET A 145 -0.57 -9.37 7.77
C MET A 145 -0.38 -8.44 8.97
N SER A 146 -0.76 -7.18 8.86
CA SER A 146 -0.73 -6.21 9.96
C SER A 146 -1.62 -6.64 11.13
N THR A 147 -2.77 -7.27 10.88
CA THR A 147 -3.62 -7.79 11.95
C THR A 147 -3.00 -8.99 12.67
N VAL A 148 -2.18 -9.78 11.96
CA VAL A 148 -1.45 -10.93 12.53
C VAL A 148 -0.26 -10.47 13.37
N MET A 149 0.53 -9.57 12.82
CA MET A 149 1.77 -9.11 13.43
C MET A 149 1.54 -8.12 14.58
N GLY A 150 0.40 -7.41 14.58
CA GLY A 150 0.08 -6.43 15.63
C GLY A 150 1.17 -5.37 15.81
N GLU A 151 1.58 -5.12 17.04
CA GLU A 151 2.63 -4.14 17.37
C GLU A 151 4.01 -4.49 16.80
N LEU A 152 4.24 -5.73 16.37
CA LEU A 152 5.50 -6.11 15.71
C LEU A 152 5.64 -5.49 14.32
N VAL A 153 4.56 -5.02 13.70
CA VAL A 153 4.57 -4.30 12.43
C VAL A 153 5.22 -2.92 12.56
N VAL A 154 5.20 -2.32 13.74
CA VAL A 154 5.91 -1.06 14.01
C VAL A 154 7.41 -1.20 13.75
N ASN A 155 7.96 -2.40 13.93
CA ASN A 155 9.35 -2.71 13.58
C ASN A 155 9.52 -3.13 12.11
N ALA A 156 8.44 -3.40 11.38
CA ALA A 156 8.51 -3.71 9.95
C ALA A 156 8.69 -2.45 9.09
N ASP A 157 8.37 -1.28 9.63
CA ASP A 157 8.72 0.00 8.99
C ASP A 157 10.25 0.15 8.89
N GLU A 158 11.01 -0.41 9.83
CA GLU A 158 12.47 -0.52 9.72
C GLU A 158 12.93 -1.41 8.56
N LEU A 159 12.13 -2.37 8.11
CA LEU A 159 12.45 -3.21 6.95
C LEU A 159 12.23 -2.51 5.60
N GLN A 160 11.57 -1.37 5.59
CA GLN A 160 11.42 -0.52 4.40
C GLN A 160 12.70 0.25 4.06
N ILE A 161 13.64 0.30 5.00
CA ILE A 161 14.93 0.99 4.86
C ILE A 161 16.03 -0.01 5.20
N VAL A 162 16.79 -0.43 4.18
CA VAL A 162 17.86 -1.43 4.32
C VAL A 162 19.17 -0.85 3.82
N GLU A 163 20.15 -0.73 4.70
CA GLU A 163 21.51 -0.40 4.31
C GLU A 163 22.19 -1.62 3.69
N ARG A 164 22.79 -1.45 2.53
CA ARG A 164 23.57 -2.49 1.84
C ARG A 164 25.03 -2.42 2.24
N GLU A 165 25.73 -3.54 2.05
CA GLU A 165 27.17 -3.66 2.35
C GLU A 165 28.05 -2.67 1.57
N ASP A 166 27.57 -2.15 0.45
CA ASP A 166 28.25 -1.15 -0.38
C ASP A 166 28.01 0.30 0.08
N GLY A 167 27.30 0.51 1.19
CA GLY A 167 26.93 1.82 1.72
C GLY A 167 25.77 2.50 0.99
N THR A 168 25.09 1.81 0.09
CA THR A 168 23.84 2.28 -0.51
C THR A 168 22.63 1.84 0.31
N TRP A 169 21.51 2.54 0.13
CA TRP A 169 20.28 2.25 0.85
C TRP A 169 19.20 1.75 -0.11
N LEU A 170 18.55 0.67 0.26
CA LEU A 170 17.32 0.23 -0.40
C LEU A 170 16.16 0.76 0.42
N VAL A 171 15.32 1.58 -0.20
CA VAL A 171 14.19 2.22 0.47
C VAL A 171 12.93 1.98 -0.35
N ASP A 172 11.85 1.57 0.32
CA ASP A 172 10.53 1.47 -0.31
C ASP A 172 9.98 2.86 -0.61
N GLY A 173 9.35 3.03 -1.77
CA GLY A 173 8.79 4.32 -2.18
C GLY A 173 7.67 4.85 -1.30
N SER A 174 6.97 3.97 -0.58
CA SER A 174 5.91 4.34 0.38
C SER A 174 6.43 4.74 1.75
N THR A 175 7.73 4.58 1.99
CA THR A 175 8.35 4.96 3.28
C THR A 175 8.09 6.43 3.57
N PRO A 176 7.58 6.78 4.76
CA PRO A 176 7.46 8.16 5.19
C PRO A 176 8.82 8.88 5.17
N ILE A 177 8.82 10.14 4.80
CA ILE A 177 10.06 10.94 4.76
C ILE A 177 10.71 11.04 6.14
N ASP A 178 9.92 11.22 7.19
CA ASP A 178 10.40 11.31 8.56
C ASP A 178 11.21 10.06 8.98
N ASP A 179 10.76 8.87 8.54
CA ASP A 179 11.47 7.61 8.81
C ASP A 179 12.81 7.54 8.08
N LEU A 180 12.86 8.07 6.85
CA LEU A 180 14.09 8.15 6.08
C LEU A 180 15.07 9.18 6.68
N GLU A 181 14.59 10.33 7.14
CA GLU A 181 15.38 11.34 7.84
C GLU A 181 16.03 10.75 9.09
N HIS A 182 15.25 10.00 9.88
CA HIS A 182 15.76 9.30 11.07
C HIS A 182 16.84 8.26 10.74
N ALA A 183 16.59 7.46 9.70
CA ALA A 183 17.52 6.38 9.32
C ALA A 183 18.84 6.90 8.74
N LEU A 184 18.80 8.04 8.04
CA LEU A 184 19.97 8.65 7.42
C LEU A 184 20.65 9.71 8.30
N ASP A 185 20.10 9.98 9.49
CA ASP A 185 20.57 11.03 10.39
C ASP A 185 20.64 12.40 9.72
N ILE A 186 19.56 12.75 9.00
CA ILE A 186 19.39 14.01 8.29
C ILE A 186 18.38 14.87 9.05
N ASP A 187 18.66 16.15 9.24
CA ASP A 187 17.77 17.06 9.96
C ASP A 187 16.46 17.32 9.21
N GLU A 188 16.51 17.52 7.89
CA GLU A 188 15.34 17.85 7.09
C GLU A 188 15.64 17.69 5.58
N PHE A 189 14.69 17.12 4.84
CA PHE A 189 14.73 17.13 3.38
C PHE A 189 14.28 18.49 2.81
N PRO A 190 14.76 18.90 1.63
CA PRO A 190 14.37 20.18 1.04
C PRO A 190 12.87 20.27 0.79
N GLU A 191 12.22 21.30 1.34
CA GLU A 191 10.77 21.56 1.15
C GLU A 191 9.87 20.36 1.55
N ASP A 192 10.17 19.71 2.68
CA ASP A 192 9.52 18.53 3.23
C ASP A 192 8.00 18.66 3.39
N THR A 193 7.47 19.88 3.50
CA THR A 193 6.03 20.13 3.62
C THR A 193 5.24 19.84 2.34
N THR A 194 5.92 19.55 1.22
CA THR A 194 5.30 19.30 -0.09
C THR A 194 5.13 17.83 -0.44
N TYR A 195 5.72 16.94 0.33
CA TYR A 195 5.65 15.49 0.13
C TYR A 195 5.75 14.76 1.47
N GLU A 196 5.16 13.58 1.56
CA GLU A 196 5.11 12.78 2.79
C GLU A 196 5.87 11.45 2.66
N THR A 197 6.20 11.03 1.44
CA THR A 197 6.86 9.74 1.18
C THR A 197 8.09 9.90 0.29
N VAL A 198 8.93 8.87 0.30
CA VAL A 198 10.13 8.80 -0.58
C VAL A 198 9.74 8.91 -2.06
N ALA A 199 8.68 8.22 -2.50
CA ALA A 199 8.19 8.34 -3.87
C ALA A 199 7.73 9.78 -4.17
N GLY A 200 7.02 10.41 -3.23
CA GLY A 200 6.61 11.81 -3.33
C GLY A 200 7.80 12.75 -3.48
N PHE A 201 8.82 12.58 -2.67
CA PHE A 201 10.08 13.34 -2.76
C PHE A 201 10.77 13.17 -4.12
N MET A 202 10.90 11.94 -4.59
CA MET A 202 11.52 11.67 -5.89
C MET A 202 10.74 12.32 -7.04
N MET A 203 9.42 12.24 -7.01
CA MET A 203 8.56 12.89 -8.02
C MET A 203 8.67 14.41 -7.97
N TYR A 204 8.75 14.98 -6.78
CA TYR A 204 8.95 16.41 -6.57
C TYR A 204 10.30 16.87 -7.15
N MET A 205 11.38 16.16 -6.86
CA MET A 205 12.72 16.47 -7.37
C MET A 205 12.80 16.34 -8.88
N LEU A 206 12.20 15.31 -9.48
CA LEU A 206 12.17 15.10 -10.92
C LEU A 206 11.39 16.20 -11.67
N ARG A 207 10.41 16.81 -11.00
CA ARG A 207 9.68 17.98 -11.55
C ARG A 207 10.56 19.22 -11.66
N LYS A 208 11.54 19.37 -10.75
CA LYS A 208 12.48 20.51 -10.75
C LYS A 208 13.61 20.37 -11.77
N ILE A 209 13.83 19.18 -12.35
CA ILE A 209 14.86 18.97 -13.37
C ILE A 209 14.35 19.56 -14.69
N PRO A 210 15.04 20.56 -15.26
CA PRO A 210 14.65 21.12 -16.55
C PRO A 210 14.63 20.03 -17.63
N LYS A 211 13.53 19.89 -18.34
CA LYS A 211 13.48 19.02 -19.54
C LYS A 211 14.42 19.64 -20.57
N ARG A 212 15.48 18.91 -20.96
CA ARG A 212 16.34 19.25 -22.08
C ARG A 212 15.64 18.98 -23.40
#